data_46839125456cae1e9e17df9af978dce2
#
_entry.id   46839125456cae1e9e17df9af978dce2
#
_cell.length_a   1.000
_cell.length_b   1.000
_cell.length_c   1.000
_cell.angle_alpha   90.00
_cell.angle_beta   90.00
_cell.angle_gamma   90.00
#
_symmetry.space_group_name_H-M   'P 1'
#
loop_
_entity.id
_entity.type
_entity.pdbx_description
1 polymer ?
#
loop_
_entity_poly.entity_id
_entity_poly.type
_entity_poly.pdbx_seq_one_letter_code
_entity_poly.pdbx_strand_id
1 'polypeptide(L)'
;MTLEFRTAKATDLPQLIALLANDALGKQREDAGSPINPSYLSAFNAIERDHNNLLIVATLENQIVGMLQLTFIPYLTHIGSWRGLIEGVRVSEHFRGQGFGERLFKHAIAVAKKKGCSMVQLTSDKQRPDAIRFYEKLGFIASHEGFKLPLN
;
A
#
# COMPACT_ATOMS: atom_id res chain seq x y z
N MET A 1 14.03 19.58 -0.43
CA MET A 1 13.90 18.17 -0.86
C MET A 1 12.46 17.86 -1.20
N THR A 2 12.25 17.33 -2.38
CA THR A 2 10.90 17.09 -2.89
C THR A 2 10.57 15.60 -2.84
N LEU A 3 9.44 15.28 -2.20
CA LEU A 3 8.91 13.92 -2.20
C LEU A 3 8.24 13.66 -3.56
N GLU A 4 8.66 12.60 -4.23
CA GLU A 4 8.12 12.21 -5.53
C GLU A 4 7.45 10.83 -5.43
N PHE A 5 6.56 10.55 -6.36
CA PHE A 5 5.83 9.27 -6.42
C PHE A 5 6.00 8.66 -7.81
N ARG A 6 6.24 7.37 -7.86
CA ARG A 6 6.32 6.63 -9.11
C ARG A 6 5.89 5.18 -8.90
N THR A 7 5.69 4.46 -9.99
CA THR A 7 5.46 3.01 -9.89
C THR A 7 6.77 2.30 -9.59
N ALA A 8 6.67 1.19 -8.87
CA ALA A 8 7.83 0.37 -8.51
C ALA A 8 8.42 -0.33 -9.74
N LYS A 9 9.73 -0.57 -9.69
CA LYS A 9 10.47 -1.35 -10.68
C LYS A 9 10.94 -2.66 -10.04
N ALA A 10 11.24 -3.66 -10.84
CA ALA A 10 11.74 -4.93 -10.32
C ALA A 10 12.99 -4.75 -9.46
N THR A 11 13.85 -3.81 -9.80
CA THR A 11 15.07 -3.49 -9.06
C THR A 11 14.81 -2.90 -7.67
N ASP A 12 13.59 -2.43 -7.41
CA ASP A 12 13.20 -1.90 -6.10
C ASP A 12 12.86 -3.01 -5.10
N LEU A 13 12.59 -4.24 -5.56
CA LEU A 13 12.04 -5.30 -4.71
C LEU A 13 12.81 -5.55 -3.42
N PRO A 14 14.15 -5.62 -3.40
CA PRO A 14 14.86 -5.83 -2.13
C PRO A 14 14.53 -4.77 -1.09
N GLN A 15 14.47 -3.51 -1.49
CA GLN A 15 14.13 -2.41 -0.58
C GLN A 15 12.68 -2.47 -0.11
N LEU A 16 11.75 -2.83 -1.02
CA LEU A 16 10.33 -2.92 -0.70
C LEU A 16 10.06 -4.07 0.27
N ILE A 17 10.70 -5.21 0.07
CA ILE A 17 10.58 -6.35 0.97
C ILE A 17 11.11 -5.98 2.36
N ALA A 18 12.24 -5.25 2.42
CA ALA A 18 12.79 -4.77 3.67
C ALA A 18 11.81 -3.85 4.40
N LEU A 19 11.13 -2.96 3.67
CA LEU A 19 10.10 -2.09 4.26
C LEU A 19 8.94 -2.90 4.83
N LEU A 20 8.46 -3.91 4.10
CA LEU A 20 7.37 -4.77 4.56
C LEU A 20 7.75 -5.56 5.81
N ALA A 21 9.00 -6.02 5.89
CA ALA A 21 9.48 -6.80 7.02
C ALA A 21 9.81 -5.95 8.25
N ASN A 22 9.97 -4.66 8.09
CA ASN A 22 10.46 -3.78 9.14
C ASN A 22 9.34 -3.24 10.04
N ASP A 23 8.48 -4.14 10.54
CA ASP A 23 7.55 -3.84 11.63
C ASP A 23 7.26 -5.14 12.39
N ALA A 24 6.59 -5.03 13.54
CA ALA A 24 6.34 -6.17 14.43
C ALA A 24 5.56 -7.29 13.73
N LEU A 25 4.58 -6.95 12.90
CA LEU A 25 3.76 -7.94 12.18
C LEU A 25 4.50 -8.45 10.94
N GLY A 26 5.18 -7.56 10.21
CA GLY A 26 5.93 -7.91 9.02
C GLY A 26 7.07 -8.88 9.29
N LYS A 27 7.77 -8.73 10.40
CA LYS A 27 8.86 -9.63 10.79
C LYS A 27 8.41 -11.09 10.90
N GLN A 28 7.17 -11.31 11.26
CA GLN A 28 6.63 -12.65 11.47
C GLN A 28 6.14 -13.33 10.19
N ARG A 29 5.86 -12.56 9.14
CA ARG A 29 5.24 -13.11 7.92
C ARG A 29 6.06 -12.91 6.65
N GLU A 30 6.94 -11.91 6.59
CA GLU A 30 7.73 -11.63 5.38
C GLU A 30 9.07 -12.36 5.42
N ASP A 31 9.63 -12.59 4.24
CA ASP A 31 10.93 -13.24 4.05
C ASP A 31 11.91 -12.23 3.44
N ALA A 32 12.67 -11.54 4.29
CA ALA A 32 13.62 -10.53 3.85
C ALA A 32 15.01 -11.11 3.54
N GLY A 33 15.12 -12.42 3.38
CA GLY A 33 16.39 -13.09 3.09
C GLY A 33 16.95 -12.78 1.71
N SER A 34 18.20 -13.20 1.50
CA SER A 34 18.89 -13.07 0.22
C SER A 34 19.41 -14.46 -0.19
N PRO A 35 19.16 -14.92 -1.43
CA PRO A 35 18.45 -14.24 -2.51
C PRO A 35 16.95 -14.05 -2.19
N ILE A 36 16.30 -13.17 -2.94
CA ILE A 36 14.88 -12.88 -2.78
C ILE A 36 14.04 -14.14 -3.00
N ASN A 37 13.06 -14.36 -2.13
CA ASN A 37 12.10 -15.45 -2.32
C ASN A 37 11.39 -15.26 -3.68
N PRO A 38 11.40 -16.27 -4.55
CA PRO A 38 10.81 -16.13 -5.90
C PRO A 38 9.34 -15.72 -5.92
N SER A 39 8.60 -15.96 -4.83
CA SER A 39 7.19 -15.58 -4.74
C SER A 39 7.00 -14.06 -4.86
N TYR A 40 7.95 -13.27 -4.38
CA TYR A 40 7.87 -11.80 -4.50
C TYR A 40 7.98 -11.36 -5.96
N LEU A 41 8.91 -11.93 -6.71
CA LEU A 41 9.06 -11.57 -8.12
C LEU A 41 7.85 -12.01 -8.93
N SER A 42 7.32 -13.21 -8.64
CA SER A 42 6.12 -13.70 -9.29
C SER A 42 4.93 -12.76 -9.05
N ALA A 43 4.73 -12.34 -7.81
CA ALA A 43 3.66 -11.39 -7.45
C ALA A 43 3.88 -10.04 -8.14
N PHE A 44 5.12 -9.54 -8.11
CA PHE A 44 5.45 -8.26 -8.75
C PHE A 44 5.12 -8.29 -10.24
N ASN A 45 5.49 -9.37 -10.94
CA ASN A 45 5.21 -9.50 -12.37
C ASN A 45 3.71 -9.51 -12.66
N ALA A 46 2.92 -10.17 -11.80
CA ALA A 46 1.47 -10.18 -11.93
C ALA A 46 0.88 -8.79 -11.72
N ILE A 47 1.38 -8.05 -10.73
CA ILE A 47 0.94 -6.66 -10.47
C ILE A 47 1.28 -5.78 -11.67
N GLU A 48 2.49 -5.88 -12.18
CA GLU A 48 2.96 -5.04 -13.29
C GLU A 48 2.14 -5.25 -14.56
N ARG A 49 1.68 -6.48 -14.81
CA ARG A 49 0.86 -6.80 -15.98
C ARG A 49 -0.61 -6.42 -15.83
N ASP A 50 -1.06 -6.14 -14.62
CA ASP A 50 -2.47 -5.86 -14.33
C ASP A 50 -2.72 -4.36 -14.39
N HIS A 51 -3.51 -3.91 -15.37
CA HIS A 51 -3.87 -2.49 -15.52
C HIS A 51 -4.62 -1.93 -14.32
N ASN A 52 -5.16 -2.80 -13.47
CA ASN A 52 -5.94 -2.41 -12.30
C ASN A 52 -5.12 -2.50 -11.01
N ASN A 53 -3.80 -2.62 -11.12
CA ASN A 53 -2.92 -2.64 -9.96
C ASN A 53 -1.76 -1.68 -10.13
N LEU A 54 -1.44 -0.96 -9.07
CA LEU A 54 -0.27 -0.10 -9.01
C LEU A 54 0.49 -0.38 -7.72
N LEU A 55 1.77 -0.64 -7.83
CA LEU A 55 2.67 -0.64 -6.68
C LEU A 55 3.39 0.71 -6.72
N ILE A 56 3.02 1.59 -5.80
CA ILE A 56 3.49 2.98 -5.77
C ILE A 56 4.59 3.12 -4.73
N VAL A 57 5.68 3.78 -5.11
CA VAL A 57 6.76 4.12 -4.19
C VAL A 57 6.87 5.64 -4.06
N ALA A 58 7.18 6.08 -2.84
CA ALA A 58 7.53 7.46 -2.55
C ALA A 58 9.04 7.54 -2.46
N THR A 59 9.63 8.51 -3.14
CA THR A 59 11.08 8.70 -3.15
C THR A 59 11.45 10.10 -2.71
N LEU A 60 12.59 10.19 -2.05
CA LEU A 60 13.20 11.45 -1.65
C LEU A 60 14.63 11.39 -2.16
N GLU A 61 14.99 12.26 -3.12
CA GLU A 61 16.30 12.25 -3.77
C GLU A 61 16.67 10.82 -4.27
N ASN A 62 15.74 10.18 -4.95
CA ASN A 62 15.87 8.83 -5.51
C ASN A 62 15.97 7.71 -4.47
N GLN A 63 15.87 8.02 -3.19
CA GLN A 63 15.80 7.02 -2.12
C GLN A 63 14.35 6.67 -1.84
N ILE A 64 14.03 5.38 -1.79
CA ILE A 64 12.67 4.93 -1.44
C ILE A 64 12.44 5.17 0.05
N VAL A 65 11.39 5.93 0.36
CA VAL A 65 11.01 6.24 1.74
C VAL A 65 9.64 5.72 2.11
N GLY A 66 8.87 5.25 1.14
CA GLY A 66 7.53 4.70 1.41
C GLY A 66 7.01 3.91 0.24
N MET A 67 5.95 3.13 0.50
CA MET A 67 5.30 2.31 -0.50
C MET A 67 3.84 2.06 -0.15
N LEU A 68 3.03 1.77 -1.16
CA LEU A 68 1.70 1.18 -1.00
C LEU A 68 1.30 0.48 -2.29
N GLN A 69 0.34 -0.44 -2.18
CA GLN A 69 -0.30 -1.03 -3.35
C GLN A 69 -1.72 -0.49 -3.46
N LEU A 70 -2.10 -0.07 -4.66
CA LEU A 70 -3.44 0.45 -4.97
C LEU A 70 -4.05 -0.42 -6.06
N THR A 71 -5.19 -1.03 -5.76
CA THR A 71 -5.92 -1.89 -6.69
C THR A 71 -7.25 -1.23 -7.04
N PHE A 72 -7.58 -1.19 -8.34
CA PHE A 72 -8.86 -0.67 -8.81
C PHE A 72 -9.79 -1.84 -9.06
N ILE A 73 -10.91 -1.90 -8.34
CA ILE A 73 -11.79 -3.05 -8.36
C ILE A 73 -13.19 -2.61 -8.83
N PRO A 74 -13.70 -3.18 -9.94
CA PRO A 74 -15.08 -2.92 -10.34
C PRO A 74 -16.02 -3.76 -9.48
N TYR A 75 -17.15 -3.17 -9.10
CA TYR A 75 -18.20 -3.84 -8.36
C TYR A 75 -19.52 -3.69 -9.08
N LEU A 76 -20.34 -4.72 -9.06
CA LEU A 76 -21.68 -4.62 -9.57
C LEU A 76 -22.55 -3.79 -8.63
N THR A 77 -22.29 -3.88 -7.33
CA THR A 77 -22.96 -3.08 -6.30
C THR A 77 -22.69 -1.59 -6.49
N HIS A 78 -23.53 -0.76 -5.84
CA HIS A 78 -23.41 0.71 -5.92
C HIS A 78 -23.43 1.21 -7.36
N ILE A 79 -24.35 0.59 -8.17
CA ILE A 79 -24.57 0.97 -9.57
C ILE A 79 -23.29 0.79 -10.41
N GLY A 80 -22.63 -0.37 -10.27
CA GLY A 80 -21.44 -0.66 -11.06
C GLY A 80 -20.26 0.23 -10.75
N SER A 81 -20.09 0.64 -9.51
CA SER A 81 -19.00 1.55 -9.14
C SER A 81 -17.66 0.84 -9.02
N TRP A 82 -16.59 1.62 -9.17
CA TRP A 82 -15.23 1.16 -8.96
C TRP A 82 -14.71 1.65 -7.60
N ARG A 83 -13.87 0.86 -6.97
CA ARG A 83 -13.23 1.20 -5.70
C ARG A 83 -11.73 1.11 -5.82
N GLY A 84 -11.03 1.99 -5.09
CA GLY A 84 -9.60 1.84 -4.88
C GLY A 84 -9.37 1.11 -3.56
N LEU A 85 -8.60 0.02 -3.60
CA LEU A 85 -8.20 -0.71 -2.38
C LEU A 85 -6.74 -0.44 -2.11
N ILE A 86 -6.44 0.04 -0.91
CA ILE A 86 -5.06 0.32 -0.49
C ILE A 86 -4.58 -0.79 0.46
N GLU A 87 -3.40 -1.34 0.16
CA GLU A 87 -2.77 -2.41 0.94
C GLU A 87 -1.28 -2.16 1.06
N GLY A 88 -0.66 -2.77 2.06
CA GLY A 88 0.80 -2.80 2.19
C GLY A 88 1.46 -1.44 2.36
N VAL A 89 0.81 -0.53 3.08
CA VAL A 89 1.36 0.82 3.29
C VAL A 89 2.53 0.76 4.26
N ARG A 90 3.65 1.32 3.86
CA ARG A 90 4.84 1.45 4.73
C ARG A 90 5.53 2.77 4.50
N VAL A 91 6.06 3.33 5.56
CA VAL A 91 7.00 4.46 5.52
C VAL A 91 8.27 4.00 6.23
N SER A 92 9.43 4.27 5.65
CA SER A 92 10.72 3.92 6.24
C SER A 92 10.82 4.51 7.65
N GLU A 93 11.33 3.72 8.60
CA GLU A 93 11.43 4.13 10.01
C GLU A 93 12.22 5.42 10.20
N HIS A 94 13.21 5.68 9.34
CA HIS A 94 14.03 6.88 9.40
C HIS A 94 13.28 8.14 8.96
N PHE A 95 12.11 7.98 8.36
CA PHE A 95 11.33 9.09 7.80
C PHE A 95 9.92 9.20 8.39
N ARG A 96 9.62 8.46 9.46
CA ARG A 96 8.34 8.54 10.13
C ARG A 96 8.21 9.87 10.89
N GLY A 97 6.98 10.32 11.07
CA GLY A 97 6.71 11.57 11.79
C GLY A 97 6.93 12.83 10.98
N GLN A 98 7.19 12.72 9.67
CA GLN A 98 7.43 13.86 8.79
C GLN A 98 6.27 14.10 7.80
N GLY A 99 5.14 13.42 7.96
CA GLY A 99 3.98 13.60 7.11
C GLY A 99 4.05 12.86 5.77
N PHE A 100 5.04 12.01 5.55
CA PHE A 100 5.19 11.30 4.28
C PHE A 100 4.06 10.27 4.06
N GLY A 101 3.62 9.60 5.12
CA GLY A 101 2.49 8.68 5.04
C GLY A 101 1.22 9.37 4.57
N GLU A 102 0.92 10.52 5.14
CA GLU A 102 -0.24 11.33 4.74
C GLU A 102 -0.15 11.73 3.27
N ARG A 103 1.02 12.19 2.83
CA ARG A 103 1.22 12.59 1.44
C ARG A 103 1.09 11.41 0.48
N LEU A 104 1.58 10.24 0.88
CA LEU A 104 1.46 9.02 0.08
C LEU A 104 0.00 8.62 -0.09
N PHE A 105 -0.79 8.67 1.00
CA PHE A 105 -2.23 8.42 0.94
C PHE A 105 -2.95 9.42 0.06
N LYS A 106 -2.65 10.71 0.20
CA LYS A 106 -3.28 11.75 -0.62
C LYS A 106 -2.99 11.54 -2.10
N HIS A 107 -1.76 11.12 -2.41
CA HIS A 107 -1.41 10.79 -3.80
C HIS A 107 -2.25 9.61 -4.31
N ALA A 108 -2.35 8.53 -3.54
CA ALA A 108 -3.14 7.36 -3.93
C ALA A 108 -4.62 7.71 -4.10
N ILE A 109 -5.17 8.53 -3.21
CA ILE A 109 -6.56 8.99 -3.30
C ILE A 109 -6.78 9.79 -4.59
N ALA A 110 -5.84 10.67 -4.93
CA ALA A 110 -5.93 11.46 -6.16
C ALA A 110 -5.88 10.56 -7.41
N VAL A 111 -5.01 9.54 -7.40
CA VAL A 111 -4.93 8.56 -8.48
C VAL A 111 -6.24 7.79 -8.62
N ALA A 112 -6.83 7.36 -7.52
CA ALA A 112 -8.11 6.64 -7.52
C ALA A 112 -9.25 7.51 -8.08
N LYS A 113 -9.30 8.80 -7.69
CA LYS A 113 -10.29 9.73 -8.22
C LYS A 113 -10.14 9.90 -9.73
N LYS A 114 -8.93 10.07 -10.19
CA LYS A 114 -8.65 10.26 -11.63
C LYS A 114 -9.01 9.01 -12.42
N LYS A 115 -8.90 7.85 -11.81
CA LYS A 115 -9.25 6.56 -12.43
C LYS A 115 -10.78 6.35 -12.47
N GLY A 116 -11.55 7.14 -11.76
CA GLY A 116 -13.02 7.04 -11.73
C GLY A 116 -13.56 6.23 -10.57
N CYS A 117 -12.77 5.99 -9.54
CA CYS A 117 -13.25 5.29 -8.34
C CYS A 117 -14.21 6.18 -7.56
N SER A 118 -15.27 5.57 -7.03
CA SER A 118 -16.26 6.28 -6.21
C SER A 118 -15.90 6.28 -4.73
N MET A 119 -15.00 5.39 -4.30
CA MET A 119 -14.48 5.35 -2.94
C MET A 119 -13.11 4.68 -2.89
N VAL A 120 -12.42 4.92 -1.79
CA VAL A 120 -11.18 4.22 -1.44
C VAL A 120 -11.44 3.47 -0.16
N GLN A 121 -11.00 2.23 -0.07
CA GLN A 121 -11.19 1.39 1.11
C GLN A 121 -9.88 0.74 1.51
N LEU A 122 -9.79 0.38 2.78
CA LEU A 122 -8.67 -0.38 3.32
C LEU A 122 -9.12 -1.15 4.55
N THR A 123 -8.31 -2.12 4.97
CA THR A 123 -8.47 -2.75 6.27
C THR A 123 -7.24 -2.43 7.11
N SER A 124 -7.42 -2.34 8.41
CA SER A 124 -6.32 -2.12 9.35
C SER A 124 -6.31 -3.26 10.36
N ASP A 125 -5.12 -3.80 10.64
CA ASP A 125 -4.97 -4.83 11.65
C ASP A 125 -5.28 -4.23 13.02
N LYS A 126 -6.11 -4.93 13.80
CA LYS A 126 -6.48 -4.50 15.16
C LYS A 126 -5.27 -4.38 16.09
N GLN A 127 -4.16 -5.03 15.74
CA GLN A 127 -2.90 -4.95 16.51
C GLN A 127 -2.11 -3.66 16.24
N ARG A 128 -2.64 -2.76 15.41
CA ARG A 128 -2.02 -1.46 15.11
C ARG A 128 -2.88 -0.34 15.70
N PRO A 129 -2.74 -0.03 17.00
CA PRO A 129 -3.69 0.84 17.71
C PRO A 129 -3.77 2.29 17.22
N ASP A 130 -2.68 2.81 16.66
CA ASP A 130 -2.65 4.21 16.22
C ASP A 130 -3.15 4.41 14.78
N ALA A 131 -3.39 3.31 14.05
CA ALA A 131 -3.77 3.37 12.65
C ALA A 131 -5.15 3.99 12.45
N ILE A 132 -6.10 3.66 13.32
CA ILE A 132 -7.48 4.16 13.20
C ILE A 132 -7.51 5.69 13.22
N ARG A 133 -6.78 6.31 14.14
CA ARG A 133 -6.73 7.78 14.23
C ARG A 133 -6.15 8.40 12.97
N PHE A 134 -5.10 7.78 12.42
CA PHE A 134 -4.46 8.23 11.21
C PHE A 134 -5.44 8.22 10.04
N TYR A 135 -6.19 7.12 9.87
CA TYR A 135 -7.14 7.00 8.78
C TYR A 135 -8.34 7.93 8.94
N GLU A 136 -8.85 8.08 10.17
CA GLU A 136 -9.95 9.00 10.43
C GLU A 136 -9.56 10.45 10.13
N LYS A 137 -8.34 10.82 10.45
CA LYS A 137 -7.81 12.15 10.14
C LYS A 137 -7.78 12.41 8.63
N LEU A 138 -7.57 11.37 7.83
CA LEU A 138 -7.59 11.46 6.37
C LEU A 138 -9.00 11.46 5.79
N GLY A 139 -10.02 11.25 6.61
CA GLY A 139 -11.42 11.23 6.18
C GLY A 139 -12.02 9.83 6.02
N PHE A 140 -11.28 8.78 6.34
CA PHE A 140 -11.83 7.42 6.33
C PHE A 140 -12.79 7.22 7.51
N ILE A 141 -13.81 6.41 7.28
CA ILE A 141 -14.81 6.07 8.30
C ILE A 141 -14.73 4.58 8.57
N ALA A 142 -14.58 4.20 9.84
CA ALA A 142 -14.52 2.80 10.26
C ALA A 142 -15.95 2.23 10.34
N SER A 143 -16.53 1.98 9.17
CA SER A 143 -17.94 1.60 9.02
C SER A 143 -18.17 0.10 8.93
N HIS A 144 -17.13 -0.71 8.73
CA HIS A 144 -17.25 -2.15 8.46
C HIS A 144 -16.24 -2.94 9.27
N GLU A 145 -16.55 -4.21 9.52
CA GLU A 145 -15.62 -5.17 10.07
C GLU A 145 -14.99 -5.98 8.93
N GLY A 146 -13.70 -6.25 9.02
CA GLY A 146 -13.00 -7.08 8.06
C GLY A 146 -12.90 -8.52 8.57
N PHE A 147 -13.16 -9.48 7.69
CA PHE A 147 -13.03 -10.90 7.99
C PHE A 147 -12.04 -11.53 7.03
N LYS A 148 -11.13 -12.36 7.54
CA LYS A 148 -10.15 -13.08 6.73
C LYS A 148 -10.19 -14.55 7.05
N LEU A 149 -10.24 -15.38 6.02
CA LEU A 149 -10.21 -16.84 6.14
C LEU A 149 -8.93 -17.36 5.50
N PRO A 150 -7.94 -17.80 6.28
CA PRO A 150 -6.76 -18.46 5.70
C PRO A 150 -7.16 -19.74 4.97
N LEU A 151 -6.50 -20.02 3.85
CA LEU A 151 -6.84 -21.17 3.00
C LEU A 151 -5.85 -22.33 3.11
N ASN A 152 -4.91 -22.27 4.03
CA ASN A 152 -3.94 -23.35 4.22
C ASN A 152 -3.72 -23.67 5.69
#